data_0b7cf38c76e1f58fe33e9ae5b5137e8d
#
_entry.id   0b7cf38c76e1f58fe33e9ae5b5137e8d
#
_cell.length_a   1.000
_cell.length_b   1.000
_cell.length_c   1.000
_cell.angle_alpha   90.00
_cell.angle_beta   90.00
_cell.angle_gamma   90.00
#
_symmetry.space_group_name_H-M   'P 1'
#
loop_
_entity.id
_entity.type
_entity.pdbx_description
1 polymer ?
#
loop_
_entity_poly.entity_id
_entity_poly.type
_entity_poly.pdbx_seq_one_letter_code
_entity_poly.pdbx_strand_id
1 'polypeptide(L)'
;MTDAPLQRIDRLESRFAMHDLVSDYCHGFDKRDFGRFLAIWWEDCVWEVGPPFGSFNGHAGINEAVKQILWPAWLQSSHYTTNLRVEFADDDHASGVCDVDCIGTTSDGQAQTVAATYTDNFERRGGVWKIARRHVKMHHFSPLIGIKLEAPE
;
A
#
# COMPACT_ATOMS: atom_id res chain seq x y z
N MET A 1 12.44 35.50 -1.97
CA MET A 1 13.56 34.51 -2.02
C MET A 1 13.10 33.32 -1.19
N THR A 2 12.68 32.24 -1.84
CA THR A 2 12.39 30.98 -1.14
C THR A 2 13.71 30.47 -0.58
N ASP A 3 13.71 30.23 0.73
CA ASP A 3 14.91 29.80 1.44
C ASP A 3 15.28 28.37 1.00
N ALA A 4 16.30 28.24 0.16
CA ALA A 4 16.72 26.95 -0.40
C ALA A 4 16.94 25.83 0.65
N PRO A 5 17.43 26.09 1.88
CA PRO A 5 17.44 25.12 2.96
C PRO A 5 16.06 24.66 3.38
N LEU A 6 15.07 25.53 3.52
CA LEU A 6 13.71 25.16 3.90
C LEU A 6 13.02 24.29 2.84
N GLN A 7 13.22 24.58 1.56
CA GLN A 7 12.73 23.71 0.49
C GLN A 7 13.35 22.32 0.52
N ARG A 8 14.63 22.23 0.85
CA ARG A 8 15.32 20.95 0.98
C ARG A 8 14.78 20.13 2.17
N ILE A 9 14.51 20.81 3.29
CA ILE A 9 13.89 20.17 4.47
C ILE A 9 12.49 19.68 4.11
N ASP A 10 11.64 20.51 3.52
CA ASP A 10 10.29 20.13 3.09
C ASP A 10 10.31 18.90 2.17
N ARG A 11 11.27 18.84 1.22
CA ARG A 11 11.45 17.67 0.35
C ARG A 11 11.86 16.41 1.11
N LEU A 12 12.70 16.53 2.14
CA LEU A 12 13.10 15.39 2.97
C LEU A 12 11.93 14.90 3.82
N GLU A 13 11.22 15.83 4.50
CA GLU A 13 10.03 15.49 5.29
C GLU A 13 8.94 14.85 4.43
N SER A 14 8.71 15.38 3.23
CA SER A 14 7.77 14.81 2.26
C SER A 14 8.15 13.38 1.86
N ARG A 15 9.44 13.10 1.64
CA ARG A 15 9.91 11.73 1.34
C ARG A 15 9.65 10.78 2.51
N PHE A 16 9.94 11.20 3.74
CA PHE A 16 9.65 10.40 4.93
C PHE A 16 8.14 10.14 5.08
N ALA A 17 7.30 11.16 4.87
CA ALA A 17 5.86 10.99 4.90
C ALA A 17 5.39 9.92 3.89
N MET A 18 5.92 9.90 2.65
CA MET A 18 5.57 8.88 1.66
C MET A 18 6.08 7.47 2.04
N HIS A 19 7.26 7.36 2.65
CA HIS A 19 7.74 6.10 3.21
C HIS A 19 6.83 5.59 4.33
N ASP A 20 6.35 6.49 5.20
CA ASP A 20 5.41 6.15 6.26
C ASP A 20 4.06 5.68 5.69
N LEU A 21 3.53 6.33 4.63
CA LEU A 21 2.30 5.88 3.95
C LEU A 21 2.42 4.45 3.42
N VAL A 22 3.55 4.11 2.80
CA VAL A 22 3.80 2.76 2.29
C VAL A 22 3.94 1.76 3.44
N SER A 23 4.57 2.14 4.54
CA SER A 23 4.68 1.30 5.74
C SER A 23 3.34 1.11 6.42
N ASP A 24 2.54 2.16 6.54
CA ASP A 24 1.20 2.12 7.14
C ASP A 24 0.21 1.31 6.31
N TYR A 25 0.38 1.24 4.98
CA TYR A 25 -0.35 0.29 4.14
C TYR A 25 -0.13 -1.15 4.63
N CYS A 26 1.12 -1.57 4.78
CA CYS A 26 1.45 -2.92 5.24
C CYS A 26 0.93 -3.18 6.65
N HIS A 27 1.25 -2.29 7.59
CA HIS A 27 0.84 -2.45 8.98
C HIS A 27 -0.68 -2.40 9.17
N GLY A 28 -1.37 -1.50 8.47
CA GLY A 28 -2.82 -1.39 8.54
C GLY A 28 -3.50 -2.63 8.01
N PHE A 29 -3.03 -3.16 6.88
CA PHE A 29 -3.61 -4.36 6.27
C PHE A 29 -3.33 -5.62 7.11
N ASP A 30 -2.07 -5.89 7.42
CA ASP A 30 -1.63 -7.12 8.07
C ASP A 30 -2.11 -7.25 9.53
N LYS A 31 -2.17 -6.13 10.24
CA LYS A 31 -2.60 -6.08 11.65
C LYS A 31 -4.10 -5.82 11.82
N ARG A 32 -4.86 -5.83 10.72
CA ARG A 32 -6.30 -5.57 10.72
C ARG A 32 -6.67 -4.20 11.31
N ASP A 33 -5.77 -3.22 11.24
CA ASP A 33 -6.02 -1.83 11.64
C ASP A 33 -6.59 -1.05 10.46
N PHE A 34 -7.92 -1.16 10.29
CA PHE A 34 -8.60 -0.49 9.17
C PHE A 34 -8.49 1.03 9.25
N GLY A 35 -8.45 1.60 10.45
CA GLY A 35 -8.29 3.05 10.62
C GLY A 35 -6.97 3.53 10.04
N ARG A 36 -5.87 2.86 10.37
CA ARG A 36 -4.53 3.12 9.82
C ARG A 36 -4.51 2.92 8.30
N PHE A 37 -5.06 1.81 7.82
CA PHE A 37 -5.11 1.52 6.39
C PHE A 37 -5.91 2.56 5.60
N LEU A 38 -7.04 3.04 6.14
CA LEU A 38 -7.87 4.03 5.47
C LEU A 38 -7.25 5.43 5.50
N ALA A 39 -6.51 5.77 6.56
CA ALA A 39 -5.93 7.09 6.76
C ALA A 39 -4.88 7.47 5.70
N ILE A 40 -4.24 6.49 5.06
CA ILE A 40 -3.23 6.73 4.03
C ILE A 40 -3.80 7.15 2.68
N TRP A 41 -5.11 7.02 2.47
CA TRP A 41 -5.78 7.27 1.21
C TRP A 41 -6.51 8.61 1.22
N TRP A 42 -6.51 9.31 0.08
CA TRP A 42 -7.45 10.40 -0.13
C TRP A 42 -8.87 9.86 -0.30
N GLU A 43 -9.87 10.67 0.04
CA GLU A 43 -11.29 10.27 -0.02
C GLU A 43 -11.74 9.89 -1.43
N ASP A 44 -11.10 10.47 -2.45
CA ASP A 44 -11.34 10.25 -3.87
C ASP A 44 -10.31 9.33 -4.54
N CYS A 45 -9.55 8.57 -3.76
CA CYS A 45 -8.48 7.71 -4.23
C CYS A 45 -8.93 6.65 -5.23
N VAL A 46 -7.97 6.12 -5.99
CA VAL A 46 -8.17 4.97 -6.87
C VAL A 46 -7.15 3.89 -6.52
N TRP A 47 -7.63 2.70 -6.18
CA TRP A 47 -6.79 1.54 -5.94
C TRP A 47 -7.04 0.47 -7.01
N GLU A 48 -6.11 0.36 -7.95
CA GLU A 48 -6.16 -0.61 -9.05
C GLU A 48 -5.35 -1.84 -8.68
N VAL A 49 -6.03 -2.87 -8.20
CA VAL A 49 -5.40 -4.15 -7.84
C VAL A 49 -5.22 -5.04 -9.07
N GLY A 50 -6.03 -4.80 -10.10
CA GLY A 50 -6.01 -5.58 -11.33
C GLY A 50 -6.72 -6.94 -11.21
N PRO A 51 -6.76 -7.72 -12.29
CA PRO A 51 -7.39 -9.04 -12.27
C PRO A 51 -6.76 -9.97 -11.24
N PRO A 52 -7.55 -10.80 -10.51
CA PRO A 52 -9.01 -10.91 -10.61
C PRO A 52 -9.80 -9.90 -9.74
N PHE A 53 -9.14 -9.00 -9.01
CA PHE A 53 -9.75 -8.17 -7.97
C PHE A 53 -10.38 -6.88 -8.49
N GLY A 54 -9.85 -6.29 -9.59
CA GLY A 54 -10.40 -5.09 -10.20
C GLY A 54 -9.86 -3.78 -9.61
N SER A 55 -10.71 -2.75 -9.61
CA SER A 55 -10.39 -1.39 -9.19
C SER A 55 -11.41 -0.91 -8.15
N PHE A 56 -10.93 -0.20 -7.15
CA PHE A 56 -11.74 0.32 -6.04
C PHE A 56 -11.57 1.84 -5.94
N ASN A 57 -12.68 2.55 -5.83
CA ASN A 57 -12.69 4.01 -5.88
C ASN A 57 -13.17 4.60 -4.56
N GLY A 58 -12.42 5.55 -4.05
CA GLY A 58 -12.70 6.28 -2.83
C GLY A 58 -12.68 5.41 -1.57
N HIS A 59 -12.94 6.01 -0.43
CA HIS A 59 -12.98 5.31 0.85
C HIS A 59 -14.03 4.20 0.90
N ALA A 60 -15.14 4.35 0.17
CA ALA A 60 -16.15 3.29 0.06
C ALA A 60 -15.61 2.05 -0.66
N GLY A 61 -14.91 2.25 -1.78
CA GLY A 61 -14.24 1.16 -2.50
C GLY A 61 -13.13 0.51 -1.68
N ILE A 62 -12.30 1.29 -0.96
CA ILE A 62 -11.30 0.75 -0.04
C ILE A 62 -11.95 -0.13 1.05
N ASN A 63 -13.05 0.34 1.63
CA ASN A 63 -13.77 -0.43 2.64
C ASN A 63 -14.32 -1.75 2.08
N GLU A 64 -14.90 -1.72 0.89
CA GLU A 64 -15.39 -2.92 0.20
C GLU A 64 -14.24 -3.90 -0.07
N ALA A 65 -13.17 -3.43 -0.71
CA ALA A 65 -12.01 -4.25 -1.03
C ALA A 65 -11.43 -4.97 0.19
N VAL A 66 -11.20 -4.20 1.25
CA VAL A 66 -10.52 -4.72 2.44
C VAL A 66 -11.43 -5.61 3.26
N LYS A 67 -12.63 -5.13 3.64
CA LYS A 67 -13.47 -5.83 4.61
C LYS A 67 -14.33 -6.94 4.00
N GLN A 68 -14.70 -6.82 2.72
CA GLN A 68 -15.62 -7.77 2.10
C GLN A 68 -14.92 -8.76 1.17
N ILE A 69 -13.71 -8.45 0.67
CA ILE A 69 -13.01 -9.28 -0.31
C ILE A 69 -11.70 -9.81 0.26
N LEU A 70 -10.76 -8.89 0.59
CA LEU A 70 -9.39 -9.30 0.87
C LEU A 70 -9.21 -9.90 2.27
N TRP A 71 -9.68 -9.25 3.31
CA TRP A 71 -9.55 -9.79 4.66
C TRP A 71 -10.29 -11.12 4.88
N PRO A 72 -11.50 -11.35 4.31
CA PRO A 72 -12.12 -12.70 4.39
C PRO A 72 -11.33 -13.78 3.65
N ALA A 73 -10.56 -13.43 2.61
CA ALA A 73 -9.76 -14.39 1.85
C ALA A 73 -8.48 -14.83 2.58
N TRP A 74 -8.03 -14.07 3.57
CA TRP A 74 -6.78 -14.32 4.29
C TRP A 74 -6.99 -14.50 5.78
N LEU A 75 -6.42 -15.54 6.36
CA LEU A 75 -6.31 -15.69 7.83
C LEU A 75 -5.27 -14.72 8.38
N GLN A 76 -4.13 -14.65 7.74
CA GLN A 76 -3.03 -13.75 8.07
C GLN A 76 -2.23 -13.40 6.82
N SER A 77 -1.53 -12.28 6.86
CA SER A 77 -0.61 -11.85 5.82
C SER A 77 0.54 -11.05 6.41
N SER A 78 1.63 -10.99 5.68
CA SER A 78 2.78 -10.15 5.99
C SER A 78 3.29 -9.55 4.70
N HIS A 79 3.16 -8.24 4.56
CA HIS A 79 3.66 -7.49 3.43
C HIS A 79 5.03 -6.90 3.75
N TYR A 80 5.95 -7.04 2.81
CA TYR A 80 7.28 -6.43 2.87
C TYR A 80 7.47 -5.56 1.64
N THR A 81 7.33 -4.25 1.80
CA THR A 81 7.64 -3.28 0.74
C THR A 81 9.09 -2.87 0.85
N THR A 82 9.76 -2.79 -0.31
CA THR A 82 11.18 -2.46 -0.40
C THR A 82 11.41 -1.40 -1.48
N ASN A 83 12.61 -0.84 -1.50
CA ASN A 83 13.16 -0.01 -2.58
C ASN A 83 12.25 1.11 -3.08
N LEU A 84 11.44 1.73 -2.19
CA LEU A 84 10.61 2.87 -2.57
C LEU A 84 11.47 4.01 -3.13
N ARG A 85 11.16 4.38 -4.36
CA ARG A 85 11.73 5.52 -5.04
C ARG A 85 10.64 6.54 -5.32
N VAL A 86 10.90 7.79 -4.92
CA VAL A 86 9.95 8.91 -5.06
C VAL A 86 10.52 9.95 -6.01
N GLU A 87 9.70 10.42 -6.94
CA GLU A 87 9.98 11.52 -7.86
C GLU A 87 8.90 12.60 -7.73
N PHE A 88 9.32 13.83 -7.45
CA PHE A 88 8.41 14.97 -7.32
C PHE A 88 8.14 15.61 -8.68
N ALA A 89 6.87 15.79 -9.02
CA ALA A 89 6.46 16.58 -10.17
C ALA A 89 6.47 18.08 -9.82
N ASP A 90 6.02 18.41 -8.62
CA ASP A 90 6.01 19.77 -8.05
C ASP A 90 6.03 19.69 -6.50
N ASP A 91 5.58 20.74 -5.82
CA ASP A 91 5.59 20.78 -4.34
C ASP A 91 4.47 19.92 -3.72
N ASP A 92 3.39 19.66 -4.45
CA ASP A 92 2.20 18.99 -3.95
C ASP A 92 1.90 17.64 -4.65
N HIS A 93 2.69 17.28 -5.67
CA HIS A 93 2.51 16.04 -6.42
C HIS A 93 3.81 15.26 -6.54
N ALA A 94 3.73 13.97 -6.29
CA ALA A 94 4.84 13.05 -6.46
C ALA A 94 4.35 11.69 -6.96
N SER A 95 5.24 10.98 -7.65
CA SER A 95 5.05 9.58 -7.97
C SER A 95 6.02 8.72 -7.17
N GLY A 96 5.64 7.47 -6.93
CA GLY A 96 6.48 6.49 -6.29
C GLY A 96 6.39 5.13 -6.95
N VAL A 97 7.46 4.38 -6.85
CA VAL A 97 7.48 2.98 -7.23
C VAL A 97 8.19 2.18 -6.14
N CYS A 98 7.59 1.05 -5.74
CA CYS A 98 8.22 0.10 -4.84
C CYS A 98 7.78 -1.32 -5.19
N ASP A 99 8.63 -2.28 -4.84
CA ASP A 99 8.26 -3.68 -4.94
C ASP A 99 7.72 -4.17 -3.60
N VAL A 100 6.86 -5.19 -3.69
CA VAL A 100 6.25 -5.82 -2.53
C VAL A 100 6.33 -7.33 -2.66
N ASP A 101 6.77 -7.97 -1.59
CA ASP A 101 6.53 -9.38 -1.33
C ASP A 101 5.49 -9.51 -0.21
N CYS A 102 4.55 -10.40 -0.39
CA CYS A 102 3.57 -10.76 0.63
C CYS A 102 3.52 -12.28 0.75
N ILE A 103 3.57 -12.74 1.98
CA ILE A 103 3.35 -14.13 2.31
C ILE A 103 2.22 -14.21 3.33
N GLY A 104 1.38 -15.23 3.21
CA GLY A 104 0.30 -15.39 4.17
C GLY A 104 -0.39 -16.73 4.05
N THR A 105 -1.44 -16.87 4.84
CA THR A 105 -2.30 -18.05 4.87
C THR A 105 -3.69 -17.63 4.42
N THR A 106 -4.20 -18.29 3.40
CA THR A 106 -5.56 -18.10 2.91
C THR A 106 -6.60 -18.69 3.87
N SER A 107 -7.86 -18.33 3.69
CA SER A 107 -8.96 -18.77 4.55
C SER A 107 -9.15 -20.30 4.59
N ASP A 108 -8.68 -21.02 3.57
CA ASP A 108 -8.67 -22.50 3.51
C ASP A 108 -7.37 -23.11 4.09
N GLY A 109 -6.50 -22.29 4.69
CA GLY A 109 -5.29 -22.73 5.37
C GLY A 109 -4.09 -22.96 4.47
N GLN A 110 -4.16 -22.55 3.20
CA GLN A 110 -3.05 -22.69 2.28
C GLN A 110 -2.05 -21.55 2.40
N ALA A 111 -0.75 -21.86 2.41
CA ALA A 111 0.30 -20.88 2.29
C ALA A 111 0.32 -20.28 0.88
N GLN A 112 0.38 -18.96 0.79
CA GLN A 112 0.33 -18.20 -0.44
C GLN A 112 1.47 -17.18 -0.48
N THR A 113 2.07 -16.99 -1.65
CA THR A 113 3.00 -15.88 -1.91
C THR A 113 2.45 -14.97 -2.99
N VAL A 114 2.67 -13.69 -2.82
CA VAL A 114 2.34 -12.63 -3.78
C VAL A 114 3.57 -11.76 -3.96
N ALA A 115 3.95 -11.50 -5.20
CA ALA A 115 4.95 -10.47 -5.51
C ALA A 115 4.35 -9.51 -6.53
N ALA A 116 4.54 -8.23 -6.28
CA ALA A 116 4.02 -7.17 -7.14
C ALA A 116 4.91 -5.93 -7.11
N THR A 117 4.70 -5.04 -8.08
CA THR A 117 5.19 -3.67 -8.05
C THR A 117 4.03 -2.72 -7.82
N TYR A 118 4.16 -1.82 -6.86
CA TYR A 118 3.24 -0.71 -6.64
C TYR A 118 3.76 0.53 -7.37
N THR A 119 2.88 1.17 -8.13
CA THR A 119 3.10 2.49 -8.69
C THR A 119 2.08 3.45 -8.07
N ASP A 120 2.56 4.44 -7.35
CA ASP A 120 1.76 5.37 -6.57
C ASP A 120 1.79 6.77 -7.13
N ASN A 121 0.66 7.46 -7.05
CA ASN A 121 0.57 8.90 -7.12
C ASN A 121 0.25 9.41 -5.72
N PHE A 122 1.15 10.23 -5.20
CA PHE A 122 0.99 10.93 -3.93
C PHE A 122 0.59 12.37 -4.19
N GLU A 123 -0.36 12.85 -3.41
CA GLU A 123 -0.78 14.26 -3.42
C GLU A 123 -0.71 14.84 -2.02
N ARG A 124 -0.27 16.10 -1.95
CA ARG A 124 -0.31 16.90 -0.73
C ARG A 124 -1.48 17.87 -0.79
N ARG A 125 -2.43 17.71 0.10
CA ARG A 125 -3.60 18.58 0.22
C ARG A 125 -3.66 19.13 1.64
N GLY A 126 -3.68 20.47 1.77
CA GLY A 126 -3.66 21.10 3.08
C GLY A 126 -2.43 20.77 3.94
N GLY A 127 -1.28 20.51 3.30
CA GLY A 127 -0.02 20.17 3.96
C GLY A 127 0.13 18.67 4.30
N VAL A 128 -0.85 17.84 3.99
CA VAL A 128 -0.84 16.39 4.31
C VAL A 128 -0.66 15.57 3.04
N TRP A 129 0.34 14.69 3.02
CA TRP A 129 0.54 13.72 1.95
C TRP A 129 -0.33 12.49 2.16
N LYS A 130 -0.98 12.02 1.08
CA LYS A 130 -1.67 10.73 1.02
C LYS A 130 -1.59 10.13 -0.38
N ILE A 131 -1.97 8.86 -0.49
CA ILE A 131 -2.06 8.16 -1.77
C ILE A 131 -3.36 8.58 -2.46
N ALA A 132 -3.23 9.20 -3.64
CA ALA A 132 -4.35 9.51 -4.51
C ALA A 132 -4.66 8.34 -5.47
N ARG A 133 -3.63 7.63 -5.90
CA ARG A 133 -3.78 6.46 -6.76
C ARG A 133 -2.68 5.44 -6.46
N ARG A 134 -3.04 4.16 -6.42
CA ARG A 134 -2.10 3.04 -6.44
C ARG A 134 -2.50 2.08 -7.55
N HIS A 135 -1.54 1.75 -8.39
CA HIS A 135 -1.64 0.67 -9.35
C HIS A 135 -0.76 -0.49 -8.90
N VAL A 136 -1.33 -1.69 -8.89
CA VAL A 136 -0.64 -2.93 -8.52
C VAL A 136 -0.36 -3.74 -9.79
N LYS A 137 0.90 -3.90 -10.13
CA LYS A 137 1.32 -4.85 -11.17
C LYS A 137 1.74 -6.14 -10.50
N MET A 138 0.86 -7.11 -10.53
CA MET A 138 1.12 -8.43 -9.93
C MET A 138 2.07 -9.24 -10.80
N HIS A 139 3.11 -9.82 -10.19
CA HIS A 139 4.10 -10.67 -10.85
C HIS A 139 3.85 -12.15 -10.53
N HIS A 140 3.60 -12.44 -9.25
CA HIS A 140 3.32 -13.76 -8.76
C HIS A 140 2.12 -13.71 -7.81
N PHE A 141 1.25 -14.70 -7.95
CA PHE A 141 0.17 -15.00 -7.03
C PHE A 141 0.01 -16.51 -7.03
N SER A 142 0.76 -17.19 -6.16
CA SER A 142 0.94 -18.63 -6.23
C SER A 142 0.86 -19.28 -4.86
N PRO A 143 0.18 -20.45 -4.75
CA PRO A 143 0.25 -21.24 -3.53
C PRO A 143 1.67 -21.78 -3.34
N LEU A 144 2.10 -21.88 -2.09
CA LEU A 144 3.32 -22.55 -1.66
C LEU A 144 2.98 -24.00 -1.30
N ILE A 145 3.10 -24.89 -2.29
CA ILE A 145 2.69 -26.30 -2.15
C ILE A 145 3.62 -27.02 -1.16
N GLY A 146 3.03 -27.72 -0.21
CA GLY A 146 3.74 -28.52 0.80
C GLY A 146 4.32 -27.68 1.96
N ILE A 147 4.06 -26.38 1.99
CA ILE A 147 4.44 -25.48 3.09
C ILE A 147 3.18 -25.12 3.88
N LYS A 148 3.26 -25.23 5.19
CA LYS A 148 2.29 -24.65 6.12
C LYS A 148 2.95 -23.49 6.84
N LEU A 149 2.24 -22.38 6.95
CA LEU A 149 2.64 -21.24 7.75
C LEU A 149 1.78 -21.22 9.00
N GLU A 150 2.37 -21.68 10.09
CA GLU A 150 1.71 -21.70 11.39
C GLU A 150 2.42 -20.68 12.29
N ALA A 151 1.63 -19.91 13.05
CA ALA A 151 2.22 -19.07 14.08
C ALA A 151 2.84 -19.95 15.16
N PRO A 152 4.03 -19.60 15.69
CA PRO A 152 4.57 -20.30 16.85
C PRO A 152 3.63 -20.13 18.06
N GLU A 153 3.53 -21.17 18.86
CA GLU A 153 2.75 -21.13 20.11
C GLU A 153 3.33 -20.15 21.13
#